data_5df08ba708186eb126d4963d0c7a101a
#
_entry.id   5df08ba708186eb126d4963d0c7a101a
#
_cell.length_a   1.000
_cell.length_b   1.000
_cell.length_c   1.000
_cell.angle_alpha   90.00
_cell.angle_beta   90.00
_cell.angle_gamma   90.00
#
_symmetry.space_group_name_H-M   'P 1'
#
loop_
_entity.id
_entity.type
_entity.pdbx_description
1 polymer ?
#
loop_
_entity_poly.entity_id
_entity_poly.type
_entity_poly.pdbx_seq_one_letter_code
_entity_poly.pdbx_strand_id
1 'polypeptide(L)'
;GDVYKRQVNTLIEDRVGYVLQEDHAGNIWAGTTDGLYRFNKKTEELTCFTVADGLPNNVICGICEDEEHNMWISTYMGICKYNVENNRYINYYAGDGLQGNEFTHGAFYKDQAGKVYFGGINGITYFQPLSIGSVLKDTKVWITDFFIFNQPVRKNTRSGRHTVIYTSVPDANMFQLAHYDNTFSII
;
A
#
# COMPACT_ATOMS: atom_id res chain seq x y z
N GLY A 1 38.59 -21.90 -27.25
CA GLY A 1 37.41 -22.39 -26.50
C GLY A 1 36.72 -21.34 -25.64
N ASP A 2 37.21 -20.06 -25.54
CA ASP A 2 36.71 -19.08 -24.56
C ASP A 2 35.75 -17.99 -25.08
N VAL A 3 35.42 -18.04 -26.37
CA VAL A 3 34.61 -16.95 -26.98
C VAL A 3 33.13 -17.05 -26.62
N TYR A 4 32.61 -18.23 -26.27
CA TYR A 4 31.20 -18.45 -25.96
C TYR A 4 30.81 -18.26 -24.49
N LYS A 5 31.73 -18.22 -23.54
CA LYS A 5 31.47 -18.08 -22.10
C LYS A 5 31.14 -16.66 -21.66
N ARG A 6 31.26 -15.65 -22.51
CA ARG A 6 31.10 -14.22 -22.16
C ARG A 6 29.69 -13.66 -22.45
N GLN A 7 28.74 -14.50 -22.85
CA GLN A 7 27.38 -14.03 -23.22
C GLN A 7 26.31 -14.32 -22.18
N VAL A 8 26.64 -14.99 -21.08
CA VAL A 8 25.69 -15.27 -19.98
C VAL A 8 26.15 -14.51 -18.76
N ASN A 9 25.28 -13.59 -18.32
CA ASN A 9 25.48 -12.79 -17.11
C ASN A 9 24.39 -13.14 -16.09
N THR A 10 24.76 -13.24 -14.82
CA THR A 10 23.83 -13.40 -13.72
C THR A 10 23.55 -12.02 -13.12
N LEU A 11 22.29 -11.60 -13.06
CA LEU A 11 21.88 -10.31 -12.47
C LEU A 11 21.64 -10.41 -10.97
N ILE A 12 21.07 -11.52 -10.53
CA ILE A 12 20.67 -11.78 -9.14
C ILE A 12 21.12 -13.20 -8.80
N GLU A 13 21.97 -13.32 -7.79
CA GLU A 13 22.49 -14.60 -7.31
C GLU A 13 21.80 -15.01 -6.01
N ASP A 14 21.75 -16.33 -5.74
CA ASP A 14 21.26 -16.93 -4.49
C ASP A 14 19.83 -16.55 -4.11
N ARG A 15 18.96 -16.25 -5.10
CA ARG A 15 17.54 -15.92 -4.90
C ARG A 15 16.67 -16.74 -5.85
N VAL A 16 15.51 -17.15 -5.35
CA VAL A 16 14.50 -17.80 -6.18
C VAL A 16 13.67 -16.73 -6.87
N GLY A 17 13.77 -16.65 -8.18
CA GLY A 17 12.97 -15.75 -9.02
C GLY A 17 11.67 -16.44 -9.44
N TYR A 18 10.53 -15.76 -9.29
CA TYR A 18 9.21 -16.30 -9.62
C TYR A 18 8.55 -15.61 -10.80
N VAL A 19 8.85 -14.34 -11.04
CA VAL A 19 8.19 -13.56 -12.07
C VAL A 19 9.13 -12.53 -12.66
N LEU A 20 9.02 -12.35 -13.97
CA LEU A 20 9.72 -11.29 -14.72
C LEU A 20 8.70 -10.48 -15.50
N GLN A 21 8.85 -9.17 -15.52
CA GLN A 21 8.03 -8.22 -16.26
C GLN A 21 8.92 -7.12 -16.83
N GLU A 22 8.75 -6.80 -18.11
CA GLU A 22 9.33 -5.58 -18.68
C GLU A 22 8.32 -4.43 -18.55
N ASP A 23 8.77 -3.26 -18.08
CA ASP A 23 7.94 -2.06 -18.03
C ASP A 23 8.00 -1.26 -19.35
N HIS A 24 7.14 -0.27 -19.50
CA HIS A 24 7.07 0.60 -20.68
C HIS A 24 8.38 1.35 -20.97
N ALA A 25 9.19 1.61 -19.95
CA ALA A 25 10.50 2.28 -20.08
C ALA A 25 11.63 1.32 -20.46
N GLY A 26 11.34 0.01 -20.51
CA GLY A 26 12.27 -1.07 -20.88
C GLY A 26 13.10 -1.58 -19.71
N ASN A 27 12.76 -1.26 -18.44
CA ASN A 27 13.39 -1.89 -17.30
C ASN A 27 12.83 -3.30 -17.10
N ILE A 28 13.66 -4.20 -16.56
CA ILE A 28 13.22 -5.54 -16.17
C ILE A 28 12.93 -5.55 -14.67
N TRP A 29 11.72 -5.96 -14.33
CA TRP A 29 11.30 -6.20 -12.97
C TRP A 29 11.35 -7.69 -12.67
N ALA A 30 11.95 -8.05 -11.54
CA ALA A 30 12.07 -9.43 -11.09
C ALA A 30 11.49 -9.57 -9.68
N GLY A 31 10.45 -10.39 -9.55
CA GLY A 31 9.88 -10.76 -8.26
C GLY A 31 10.55 -12.01 -7.71
N THR A 32 11.03 -11.94 -6.47
CA THR A 32 11.75 -13.01 -5.80
C THR A 32 11.14 -13.35 -4.44
N THR A 33 11.74 -14.28 -3.72
CA THR A 33 11.40 -14.59 -2.32
C THR A 33 11.85 -13.52 -1.33
N ASP A 34 12.72 -12.59 -1.74
CA ASP A 34 13.42 -11.67 -0.83
C ASP A 34 13.32 -10.20 -1.27
N GLY A 35 12.39 -9.91 -2.15
CA GLY A 35 12.11 -8.56 -2.63
C GLY A 35 11.78 -8.48 -4.11
N LEU A 36 11.47 -7.26 -4.50
CA LEU A 36 11.24 -6.85 -5.88
C LEU A 36 12.49 -6.16 -6.41
N TYR A 37 13.02 -6.63 -7.52
CA TYR A 37 14.20 -6.04 -8.17
C TYR A 37 13.80 -5.33 -9.44
N ARG A 38 14.43 -4.19 -9.72
CA ARG A 38 14.35 -3.46 -10.98
C ARG A 38 15.74 -3.33 -11.57
N PHE A 39 15.91 -3.84 -12.76
CA PHE A 39 17.12 -3.68 -13.56
C PHE A 39 16.89 -2.65 -14.67
N ASN A 40 17.65 -1.57 -14.65
CA ASN A 40 17.65 -0.58 -15.72
C ASN A 40 18.66 -1.00 -16.79
N LYS A 41 18.15 -1.41 -17.96
CA LYS A 41 19.01 -1.88 -19.07
C LYS A 41 19.94 -0.81 -19.66
N LYS A 42 19.63 0.48 -19.47
CA LYS A 42 20.44 1.59 -20.02
C LYS A 42 21.61 1.97 -19.12
N THR A 43 21.39 1.96 -17.80
CA THR A 43 22.41 2.32 -16.80
C THR A 43 23.07 1.10 -16.18
N GLU A 44 22.54 -0.09 -16.46
CA GLU A 44 22.94 -1.37 -15.84
C GLU A 44 22.80 -1.37 -14.30
N GLU A 45 21.96 -0.49 -13.79
CA GLU A 45 21.70 -0.36 -12.35
C GLU A 45 20.63 -1.36 -11.91
N LEU A 46 20.92 -2.08 -10.81
CA LEU A 46 20.00 -2.98 -10.13
C LEU A 46 19.56 -2.36 -8.80
N THR A 47 18.25 -2.17 -8.64
CA THR A 47 17.63 -1.65 -7.41
C THR A 47 16.77 -2.73 -6.78
N CYS A 48 16.83 -2.90 -5.45
CA CYS A 48 16.00 -3.83 -4.69
C CYS A 48 14.99 -3.05 -3.84
N PHE A 49 13.73 -3.50 -3.82
CA PHE A 49 12.64 -2.96 -3.02
C PHE A 49 12.11 -4.05 -2.07
N THR A 50 11.89 -3.68 -0.83
CA THR A 50 11.50 -4.58 0.26
C THR A 50 10.37 -3.99 1.10
N VAL A 51 9.99 -4.67 2.17
CA VAL A 51 9.04 -4.12 3.17
C VAL A 51 9.56 -2.83 3.82
N ALA A 52 10.89 -2.64 3.89
CA ALA A 52 11.48 -1.41 4.42
C ALA A 52 11.21 -0.20 3.52
N ASP A 53 10.96 -0.42 2.23
CA ASP A 53 10.64 0.62 1.25
C ASP A 53 9.14 0.87 1.14
N GLY A 54 8.30 -0.06 1.60
CA GLY A 54 6.84 0.07 1.61
C GLY A 54 6.07 -1.09 0.98
N LEU A 55 6.73 -2.16 0.54
CA LEU A 55 6.04 -3.38 0.10
C LEU A 55 5.32 -4.06 1.28
N PRO A 56 4.17 -4.73 1.06
CA PRO A 56 3.45 -5.43 2.11
C PRO A 56 4.15 -6.73 2.54
N ASN A 57 4.95 -7.33 1.65
CA ASN A 57 5.74 -8.53 1.93
C ASN A 57 6.89 -8.65 0.91
N ASN A 58 7.99 -9.31 1.29
CA ASN A 58 9.15 -9.52 0.41
C ASN A 58 8.95 -10.65 -0.61
N VAL A 59 8.02 -11.58 -0.37
CA VAL A 59 7.75 -12.68 -1.30
C VAL A 59 6.82 -12.18 -2.40
N ILE A 60 7.37 -11.96 -3.58
CA ILE A 60 6.68 -11.41 -4.74
C ILE A 60 6.07 -12.56 -5.57
N CYS A 61 4.77 -12.49 -5.85
CA CYS A 61 4.02 -13.55 -6.53
C CYS A 61 3.64 -13.20 -7.98
N GLY A 62 3.37 -11.92 -8.25
CA GLY A 62 2.98 -11.46 -9.58
C GLY A 62 3.27 -9.98 -9.74
N ILE A 63 3.49 -9.54 -10.99
CA ILE A 63 3.79 -8.16 -11.35
C ILE A 63 3.02 -7.81 -12.61
N CYS A 64 2.25 -6.72 -12.59
CA CYS A 64 1.60 -6.14 -13.77
C CYS A 64 1.82 -4.64 -13.78
N GLU A 65 2.07 -4.07 -14.96
CA GLU A 65 2.07 -2.61 -15.16
C GLU A 65 0.69 -2.16 -15.65
N ASP A 66 0.14 -1.08 -15.05
CA ASP A 66 -1.10 -0.46 -15.53
C ASP A 66 -0.84 0.59 -16.63
N GLU A 67 -1.89 1.23 -17.11
CA GLU A 67 -1.83 2.22 -18.20
C GLU A 67 -1.34 3.60 -17.75
N GLU A 68 -1.30 3.84 -16.45
CA GLU A 68 -0.65 5.00 -15.81
C GLU A 68 0.78 4.70 -15.37
N HIS A 69 1.34 3.55 -15.80
CA HIS A 69 2.69 3.09 -15.50
C HIS A 69 2.95 2.81 -14.00
N ASN A 70 1.89 2.55 -13.23
CA ASN A 70 2.07 2.01 -11.88
C ASN A 70 2.30 0.50 -11.94
N MET A 71 3.15 0.00 -11.06
CA MET A 71 3.39 -1.42 -10.90
C MET A 71 2.42 -2.00 -9.86
N TRP A 72 1.65 -2.99 -10.25
CA TRP A 72 0.79 -3.77 -9.37
C TRP A 72 1.46 -5.07 -9.03
N ILE A 73 1.72 -5.28 -7.75
CA ILE A 73 2.58 -6.35 -7.23
C ILE A 73 1.78 -7.17 -6.24
N SER A 74 1.50 -8.44 -6.54
CA SER A 74 0.93 -9.38 -5.58
C SER A 74 2.02 -10.06 -4.76
N THR A 75 1.73 -10.29 -3.49
CA THR A 75 2.67 -10.84 -2.51
C THR A 75 2.00 -11.90 -1.62
N TYR A 76 2.74 -12.47 -0.66
CA TYR A 76 2.16 -13.31 0.38
C TYR A 76 1.33 -12.53 1.41
N MET A 77 1.31 -11.19 1.36
CA MET A 77 0.55 -10.37 2.30
C MET A 77 -0.13 -9.17 1.59
N GLY A 78 -0.96 -9.47 0.58
CA GLY A 78 -1.73 -8.45 -0.14
C GLY A 78 -1.13 -8.04 -1.47
N ILE A 79 -1.71 -6.96 -2.04
CA ILE A 79 -1.31 -6.36 -3.30
C ILE A 79 -0.80 -4.94 -3.04
N CYS A 80 0.30 -4.58 -3.68
CA CYS A 80 0.85 -3.23 -3.67
C CYS A 80 0.61 -2.54 -5.03
N LYS A 81 0.11 -1.32 -5.03
CA LYS A 81 0.25 -0.37 -6.14
C LYS A 81 1.48 0.49 -5.86
N TYR A 82 2.51 0.36 -6.69
CA TYR A 82 3.71 1.17 -6.60
C TYR A 82 3.76 2.18 -7.74
N ASN A 83 3.70 3.45 -7.41
CA ASN A 83 3.92 4.52 -8.39
C ASN A 83 5.42 4.81 -8.49
N VAL A 84 5.98 4.50 -9.67
CA VAL A 84 7.43 4.57 -9.92
C VAL A 84 7.93 6.02 -9.95
N GLU A 85 7.12 6.97 -10.44
CA GLU A 85 7.52 8.37 -10.61
C GLU A 85 7.72 9.10 -9.28
N ASN A 86 6.78 8.89 -8.33
CA ASN A 86 6.81 9.60 -7.06
C ASN A 86 7.23 8.72 -5.86
N ASN A 87 7.65 7.48 -6.15
CA ASN A 87 8.08 6.47 -5.16
C ASN A 87 7.04 6.21 -4.07
N ARG A 88 5.75 6.12 -4.47
CA ARG A 88 4.64 5.94 -3.53
C ARG A 88 4.09 4.52 -3.58
N TYR A 89 3.90 3.93 -2.40
CA TYR A 89 3.32 2.61 -2.20
C TYR A 89 1.92 2.74 -1.60
N ILE A 90 0.97 1.97 -2.13
CA ILE A 90 -0.38 1.82 -1.58
C ILE A 90 -0.67 0.33 -1.49
N ASN A 91 -0.90 -0.16 -0.29
CA ASN A 91 -1.11 -1.58 -0.03
C ASN A 91 -2.59 -1.88 0.19
N TYR A 92 -3.06 -2.98 -0.41
CA TYR A 92 -4.42 -3.49 -0.32
C TYR A 92 -4.41 -4.88 0.31
N TYR A 93 -5.41 -5.15 1.14
CA TYR A 93 -5.52 -6.38 1.91
C TYR A 93 -6.92 -7.00 1.75
N ALA A 94 -7.15 -8.15 2.37
CA ALA A 94 -8.46 -8.81 2.36
C ALA A 94 -9.61 -7.90 2.81
N GLY A 95 -9.36 -7.00 3.77
CA GLY A 95 -10.33 -6.00 4.23
C GLY A 95 -10.74 -4.97 3.16
N ASP A 96 -9.94 -4.80 2.11
CA ASP A 96 -10.21 -3.91 0.98
C ASP A 96 -10.96 -4.62 -0.17
N GLY A 97 -11.32 -5.90 0.01
CA GLY A 97 -12.09 -6.70 -0.94
C GLY A 97 -11.27 -7.69 -1.78
N LEU A 98 -10.01 -7.94 -1.41
CA LEU A 98 -9.24 -9.02 -2.03
C LEU A 98 -9.79 -10.39 -1.62
N GLN A 99 -9.55 -11.43 -2.46
CA GLN A 99 -9.92 -12.81 -2.15
C GLN A 99 -9.28 -13.35 -0.85
N GLY A 100 -8.21 -12.71 -0.39
CA GLY A 100 -7.39 -13.02 0.76
C GLY A 100 -6.09 -12.25 0.69
N ASN A 101 -5.22 -12.39 1.68
CA ASN A 101 -3.92 -11.72 1.67
C ASN A 101 -2.85 -12.50 0.90
N GLU A 102 -2.97 -13.83 0.82
CA GLU A 102 -1.95 -14.69 0.23
C GLU A 102 -2.23 -14.95 -1.25
N PHE A 103 -1.24 -14.62 -2.09
CA PHE A 103 -1.28 -14.83 -3.54
C PHE A 103 -0.33 -15.94 -3.97
N THR A 104 -0.60 -16.51 -5.15
CA THR A 104 0.13 -17.66 -5.70
C THR A 104 1.15 -17.20 -6.73
N HIS A 105 2.35 -17.75 -6.66
CA HIS A 105 3.43 -17.46 -7.60
C HIS A 105 3.03 -17.69 -9.06
N GLY A 106 3.29 -16.70 -9.91
CA GLY A 106 3.02 -16.77 -11.34
C GLY A 106 1.54 -16.67 -11.73
N ALA A 107 0.63 -16.55 -10.75
CA ALA A 107 -0.80 -16.45 -11.00
C ALA A 107 -1.24 -14.98 -11.17
N PHE A 108 -0.87 -14.38 -12.27
CA PHE A 108 -1.24 -13.00 -12.61
C PHE A 108 -1.48 -12.85 -14.11
N TYR A 109 -2.33 -11.91 -14.48
CA TYR A 109 -2.64 -11.62 -15.87
C TYR A 109 -3.20 -10.20 -16.03
N LYS A 110 -2.87 -9.53 -17.14
CA LYS A 110 -3.52 -8.29 -17.58
C LYS A 110 -4.17 -8.56 -18.93
N ASP A 111 -5.47 -8.28 -19.05
CA ASP A 111 -6.19 -8.43 -20.31
C ASP A 111 -6.02 -7.21 -21.23
N GLN A 112 -6.56 -7.34 -22.45
CA GLN A 112 -6.47 -6.28 -23.46
C GLN A 112 -7.26 -5.01 -23.09
N ALA A 113 -8.19 -5.09 -22.13
CA ALA A 113 -8.95 -3.95 -21.61
C ALA A 113 -8.24 -3.28 -20.43
N GLY A 114 -7.02 -3.72 -20.10
CA GLY A 114 -6.22 -3.19 -18.99
C GLY A 114 -6.66 -3.68 -17.61
N LYS A 115 -7.61 -4.62 -17.52
CA LYS A 115 -8.03 -5.22 -16.26
C LYS A 115 -6.96 -6.22 -15.78
N VAL A 116 -6.63 -6.17 -14.51
CA VAL A 116 -5.63 -7.07 -13.89
C VAL A 116 -6.31 -8.16 -13.06
N TYR A 117 -5.67 -9.32 -13.02
CA TYR A 117 -6.12 -10.53 -12.34
C TYR A 117 -4.97 -11.10 -11.53
N PHE A 118 -5.20 -11.43 -10.26
CA PHE A 118 -4.24 -12.08 -9.39
C PHE A 118 -4.87 -13.29 -8.71
N GLY A 119 -4.28 -14.46 -8.88
CA GLY A 119 -4.70 -15.70 -8.24
C GLY A 119 -4.10 -15.85 -6.85
N GLY A 120 -4.88 -16.34 -5.93
CA GLY A 120 -4.46 -16.64 -4.56
C GLY A 120 -5.14 -17.90 -4.02
N ILE A 121 -4.87 -18.22 -2.77
CA ILE A 121 -5.33 -19.47 -2.14
C ILE A 121 -6.85 -19.58 -2.00
N ASN A 122 -7.58 -18.46 -1.99
CA ASN A 122 -9.04 -18.43 -1.83
C ASN A 122 -9.78 -18.01 -3.11
N GLY A 123 -9.10 -17.96 -4.26
CA GLY A 123 -9.70 -17.60 -5.53
C GLY A 123 -8.91 -16.56 -6.33
N ILE A 124 -9.62 -15.75 -7.11
CA ILE A 124 -9.02 -14.75 -8.00
C ILE A 124 -9.55 -13.36 -7.63
N THR A 125 -8.64 -12.44 -7.37
CA THR A 125 -8.93 -11.00 -7.30
C THR A 125 -8.76 -10.40 -8.68
N TYR A 126 -9.71 -9.59 -9.14
CA TYR A 126 -9.57 -8.83 -10.37
C TYR A 126 -10.15 -7.43 -10.22
N PHE A 127 -9.56 -6.47 -10.92
CA PHE A 127 -10.02 -5.07 -10.89
C PHE A 127 -9.52 -4.29 -12.11
N GLN A 128 -10.15 -3.13 -12.34
CA GLN A 128 -9.67 -2.14 -13.29
C GLN A 128 -8.76 -1.16 -12.54
N PRO A 129 -7.44 -1.10 -12.81
CA PRO A 129 -6.50 -0.23 -12.11
C PRO A 129 -6.91 1.25 -12.05
N LEU A 130 -7.42 1.78 -13.19
CA LEU A 130 -7.89 3.16 -13.30
C LEU A 130 -9.08 3.49 -12.38
N SER A 131 -9.84 2.48 -11.95
CA SER A 131 -10.97 2.65 -11.04
C SER A 131 -10.57 2.60 -9.57
N ILE A 132 -9.34 2.15 -9.27
CA ILE A 132 -8.83 2.04 -7.91
C ILE A 132 -8.21 3.37 -7.49
N GLY A 133 -8.73 3.97 -6.43
CA GLY A 133 -8.21 5.22 -5.86
C GLY A 133 -8.77 6.50 -6.47
N SER A 134 -9.71 6.41 -7.43
CA SER A 134 -10.45 7.57 -7.94
C SER A 134 -11.51 8.09 -6.94
N VAL A 135 -11.85 7.29 -5.95
CA VAL A 135 -12.64 7.75 -4.81
C VAL A 135 -11.65 8.22 -3.74
N LEU A 136 -11.32 9.50 -3.75
CA LEU A 136 -10.98 10.19 -2.52
C LEU A 136 -12.22 10.01 -1.64
N LYS A 137 -12.25 8.97 -0.82
CA LYS A 137 -13.14 8.95 0.33
C LYS A 137 -12.73 10.17 1.13
N ASP A 138 -13.59 11.17 1.12
CA ASP A 138 -13.51 12.30 2.04
C ASP A 138 -13.69 11.69 3.43
N THR A 139 -12.59 11.15 3.97
CA THR A 139 -12.58 10.44 5.24
C THR A 139 -12.67 11.51 6.29
N LYS A 140 -13.89 11.88 6.64
CA LYS A 140 -14.11 12.80 7.76
C LYS A 140 -13.74 12.05 9.02
N VAL A 141 -12.72 12.53 9.69
CA VAL A 141 -12.40 12.10 11.05
C VAL A 141 -13.37 12.80 11.98
N TRP A 142 -14.13 12.03 12.74
CA TRP A 142 -15.04 12.53 13.75
C TRP A 142 -14.47 12.21 15.13
N ILE A 143 -14.43 13.23 15.99
CA ILE A 143 -14.20 13.01 17.42
C ILE A 143 -15.51 12.50 17.98
N THR A 144 -15.56 11.24 18.42
CA THR A 144 -16.76 10.62 18.98
C THR A 144 -16.86 10.87 20.48
N ASP A 145 -15.74 10.88 21.17
CA ASP A 145 -15.67 11.08 22.61
C ASP A 145 -14.49 11.96 23.01
N PHE A 146 -14.75 12.78 24.02
CA PHE A 146 -13.75 13.64 24.65
C PHE A 146 -13.83 13.51 26.17
N PHE A 147 -12.69 13.38 26.82
CA PHE A 147 -12.61 13.21 28.26
C PHE A 147 -11.65 14.25 28.86
N ILE A 148 -11.96 14.74 30.04
CA ILE A 148 -11.07 15.53 30.90
C ILE A 148 -10.90 14.77 32.21
N PHE A 149 -9.66 14.44 32.62
CA PHE A 149 -9.37 13.60 33.78
C PHE A 149 -10.18 12.31 33.82
N ASN A 150 -10.29 11.61 32.68
CA ASN A 150 -11.10 10.41 32.49
C ASN A 150 -12.63 10.60 32.75
N GLN A 151 -13.11 11.82 32.86
CA GLN A 151 -14.55 12.12 32.90
C GLN A 151 -15.06 12.48 31.53
N PRO A 152 -16.14 11.86 31.04
CA PRO A 152 -16.65 12.14 29.71
C PRO A 152 -17.22 13.57 29.66
N VAL A 153 -16.82 14.29 28.60
CA VAL A 153 -17.35 15.60 28.27
C VAL A 153 -18.63 15.44 27.47
N ARG A 154 -19.69 16.10 27.93
CA ARG A 154 -21.02 16.14 27.28
C ARG A 154 -21.43 17.57 27.03
N LYS A 155 -22.48 17.76 26.25
CA LYS A 155 -23.07 19.10 26.03
C LYS A 155 -23.25 19.84 27.37
N ASN A 156 -22.75 21.07 27.42
CA ASN A 156 -22.74 21.97 28.56
C ASN A 156 -21.89 21.49 29.77
N THR A 157 -20.97 20.52 29.58
CA THR A 157 -19.96 20.21 30.59
C THR A 157 -19.18 21.47 30.95
N ARG A 158 -19.00 21.74 32.22
CA ARG A 158 -18.26 22.89 32.73
C ARG A 158 -16.88 22.47 33.25
N SER A 159 -15.88 23.29 32.97
CA SER A 159 -14.60 23.26 33.63
C SER A 159 -14.27 24.66 34.18
N GLY A 160 -14.20 24.77 35.48
CA GLY A 160 -14.09 26.06 36.15
C GLY A 160 -15.23 27.01 35.80
N ARG A 161 -14.89 28.18 35.27
CA ARG A 161 -15.86 29.20 34.86
C ARG A 161 -16.35 29.05 33.41
N HIS A 162 -15.78 28.11 32.66
CA HIS A 162 -16.05 27.94 31.24
C HIS A 162 -16.94 26.72 30.97
N THR A 163 -17.73 26.78 29.90
CA THR A 163 -18.40 25.63 29.31
C THR A 163 -17.49 25.04 28.28
N VAL A 164 -17.16 23.74 28.40
CA VAL A 164 -16.19 23.05 27.53
C VAL A 164 -16.73 22.96 26.10
N ILE A 165 -17.98 22.54 25.95
CA ILE A 165 -18.70 22.50 24.66
C ILE A 165 -20.17 22.85 24.84
N TYR A 166 -20.75 23.45 23.79
CA TYR A 166 -22.17 23.83 23.75
C TYR A 166 -23.03 22.88 22.93
N THR A 167 -22.39 21.96 22.19
CA THR A 167 -23.04 20.96 21.33
C THR A 167 -22.71 19.54 21.81
N SER A 168 -23.06 18.51 21.03
CA SER A 168 -22.51 17.16 21.23
C SER A 168 -21.02 17.12 20.80
N VAL A 169 -20.26 16.15 21.30
CA VAL A 169 -18.83 16.03 20.97
C VAL A 169 -18.60 15.89 19.45
N PRO A 170 -19.36 15.07 18.70
CA PRO A 170 -19.19 14.98 17.24
C PRO A 170 -19.52 16.26 16.47
N ASP A 171 -20.34 17.13 17.03
CA ASP A 171 -20.75 18.38 16.39
C ASP A 171 -19.93 19.60 16.88
N ALA A 172 -18.96 19.38 17.77
CA ALA A 172 -18.16 20.45 18.35
C ALA A 172 -17.03 20.88 17.41
N ASN A 173 -17.01 22.16 17.08
CA ASN A 173 -15.93 22.79 16.32
C ASN A 173 -14.82 23.34 17.23
N MET A 174 -15.06 23.45 18.52
CA MET A 174 -14.11 23.99 19.48
C MET A 174 -14.40 23.43 20.88
N PHE A 175 -13.33 23.13 21.60
CA PHE A 175 -13.34 22.75 23.02
C PHE A 175 -12.64 23.85 23.81
N GLN A 176 -13.31 24.44 24.78
CA GLN A 176 -12.74 25.48 25.65
C GLN A 176 -12.32 24.85 26.98
N LEU A 177 -11.02 24.69 27.18
CA LEU A 177 -10.43 24.11 28.38
C LEU A 177 -9.97 25.20 29.36
N ALA A 178 -10.05 24.93 30.64
CA ALA A 178 -9.41 25.76 31.65
C ALA A 178 -7.89 25.41 31.72
N HIS A 179 -7.07 26.31 32.22
CA HIS A 179 -5.60 26.13 32.25
C HIS A 179 -5.14 24.93 33.09
N TYR A 180 -5.99 24.42 33.96
CA TYR A 180 -5.73 23.22 34.78
C TYR A 180 -6.26 21.92 34.17
N ASP A 181 -6.99 21.96 33.05
CA ASP A 181 -7.43 20.80 32.27
C ASP A 181 -6.27 20.23 31.46
N ASN A 182 -5.21 19.81 32.15
CA ASN A 182 -3.94 19.40 31.53
C ASN A 182 -3.88 17.93 31.15
N THR A 183 -4.94 17.17 31.43
CA THR A 183 -5.08 15.77 31.07
C THR A 183 -6.40 15.55 30.35
N PHE A 184 -6.33 15.25 29.05
CA PHE A 184 -7.51 14.94 28.25
C PHE A 184 -7.21 13.80 27.26
N SER A 185 -8.24 13.10 26.83
CA SER A 185 -8.18 12.08 25.80
C SER A 185 -9.27 12.27 24.76
N ILE A 186 -8.98 11.86 23.54
CA ILE A 186 -9.84 11.93 22.37
C ILE A 186 -9.99 10.53 21.80
N ILE A 187 -11.20 10.14 21.47
CA ILE A 187 -11.52 8.86 20.81
C ILE A 187 -12.27 9.16 19.51
#